data_e0ee5c6c248c853c3edf960ea32242ce
#
_entry.id   e0ee5c6c248c853c3edf960ea32242ce
#
_cell.length_a   1.000
_cell.length_b   1.000
_cell.length_c   1.000
_cell.angle_alpha   90.00
_cell.angle_beta   90.00
_cell.angle_gamma   90.00
#
_symmetry.space_group_name_H-M   'P 1'
#
loop_
_entity.id
_entity.type
_entity.pdbx_description
1 polymer ?
#
loop_
_entity_poly.entity_id
_entity_poly.type
_entity_poly.pdbx_seq_one_letter_code
_entity_poly.pdbx_strand_id
1 'polypeptide(L)'
;MATTEPPVSTRTHALVFLHGQPGSSTDWQQVTRLLPAHWHTVAADRPGYGSNPRPATGFAANAHDVFAQMDAHGIQRAVLVGHSYGGGVALAAASMAPHRVEAVVLLASVGPGCVNVWDRLLAAPGTGPLCALVAWRLTPWIARARLAWLTWRQARPLAPGEHVNWQIWGHASRGHGRLWRTFLAEQRALVAELSQVQAAIALVQAPVLLLADPDDRLVPFGTTGELAKMLPDAHLELVEGAGHHLPIRAPGVVADALVAFLGRCFRQDAPLGG
;
A
#
# COMPACT_ATOMS: atom_id res chain seq x y z
N MET A 1 0.57 -9.75 -37.73
CA MET A 1 -0.52 -9.84 -36.74
C MET A 1 -0.46 -8.57 -35.90
N ALA A 2 -1.40 -7.67 -36.06
CA ALA A 2 -1.47 -6.45 -35.29
C ALA A 2 -1.97 -6.81 -33.88
N THR A 3 -1.14 -6.60 -32.86
CA THR A 3 -1.55 -6.64 -31.46
C THR A 3 -2.42 -5.42 -31.22
N THR A 4 -3.73 -5.59 -31.27
CA THR A 4 -4.66 -4.55 -30.83
C THR A 4 -4.50 -4.39 -29.33
N GLU A 5 -3.93 -3.25 -28.90
CA GLU A 5 -3.99 -2.83 -27.52
C GLU A 5 -5.45 -2.87 -27.04
N PRO A 6 -5.72 -3.40 -25.83
CA PRO A 6 -7.08 -3.42 -25.32
C PRO A 6 -7.58 -1.97 -25.15
N PRO A 7 -8.83 -1.65 -25.54
CA PRO A 7 -9.34 -0.30 -25.43
C PRO A 7 -9.35 0.14 -23.95
N VAL A 8 -8.72 1.28 -23.69
CA VAL A 8 -8.73 1.95 -22.37
C VAL A 8 -10.19 2.26 -22.02
N SER A 9 -10.62 1.89 -20.82
CA SER A 9 -11.97 2.22 -20.34
C SER A 9 -12.18 3.74 -20.40
N THR A 10 -13.27 4.16 -21.04
CA THR A 10 -13.67 5.59 -21.07
C THR A 10 -14.41 6.01 -19.81
N ARG A 11 -14.72 5.08 -18.90
CA ARG A 11 -15.39 5.35 -17.62
C ARG A 11 -14.45 6.13 -16.69
N THR A 12 -14.97 7.18 -16.06
CA THR A 12 -14.27 7.90 -15.00
C THR A 12 -14.30 7.07 -13.72
N HIS A 13 -13.12 6.64 -13.26
CA HIS A 13 -12.98 5.93 -11.99
C HIS A 13 -12.46 6.88 -10.92
N ALA A 14 -12.97 6.73 -9.69
CA ALA A 14 -12.36 7.33 -8.51
C ALA A 14 -11.44 6.30 -7.85
N LEU A 15 -10.16 6.61 -7.72
CA LEU A 15 -9.16 5.77 -7.09
C LEU A 15 -8.63 6.45 -5.82
N VAL A 16 -8.67 5.75 -4.69
CA VAL A 16 -8.11 6.21 -3.43
C VAL A 16 -6.88 5.36 -3.09
N PHE A 17 -5.74 6.02 -2.98
CA PHE A 17 -4.44 5.40 -2.76
C PHE A 17 -4.02 5.50 -1.29
N LEU A 18 -3.70 4.37 -0.68
CA LEU A 18 -3.38 4.22 0.73
C LEU A 18 -1.94 3.71 0.90
N HIS A 19 -1.06 4.57 1.39
CA HIS A 19 0.36 4.27 1.56
C HIS A 19 0.64 3.24 2.66
N GLY A 20 1.86 2.67 2.67
CA GLY A 20 2.34 1.71 3.67
C GLY A 20 2.77 2.36 4.99
N GLN A 21 3.45 1.57 5.83
CA GLN A 21 3.95 1.95 7.15
C GLN A 21 5.48 1.80 7.20
N PRO A 22 6.23 2.91 7.40
CA PRO A 22 5.82 4.30 7.28
C PRO A 22 5.72 4.72 5.82
N GLY A 23 4.90 5.74 5.52
CA GLY A 23 4.74 6.26 4.16
C GLY A 23 4.03 7.60 4.13
N SER A 24 3.67 8.03 2.95
CA SER A 24 2.85 9.22 2.71
C SER A 24 2.18 9.16 1.33
N SER A 25 1.27 10.08 1.07
CA SER A 25 0.65 10.27 -0.26
C SER A 25 1.67 10.42 -1.40
N THR A 26 2.88 10.91 -1.09
CA THR A 26 3.95 11.10 -2.08
C THR A 26 4.47 9.79 -2.67
N ASP A 27 4.29 8.66 -2.00
CA ASP A 27 4.70 7.35 -2.49
C ASP A 27 3.99 6.96 -3.79
N TRP A 28 2.84 7.56 -4.05
CA TRP A 28 1.99 7.30 -5.20
C TRP A 28 2.19 8.24 -6.39
N GLN A 29 2.99 9.31 -6.24
CA GLN A 29 3.13 10.35 -7.26
C GLN A 29 3.54 9.82 -8.64
N GLN A 30 4.41 8.82 -8.69
CA GLN A 30 4.85 8.27 -9.97
C GLN A 30 3.77 7.41 -10.61
N VAL A 31 3.06 6.60 -9.84
CA VAL A 31 1.95 5.78 -10.33
C VAL A 31 0.83 6.67 -10.86
N THR A 32 0.37 7.64 -10.06
CA THR A 32 -0.77 8.50 -10.44
C THR A 32 -0.52 9.33 -11.70
N ARG A 33 0.74 9.72 -11.97
CA ARG A 33 1.11 10.43 -13.22
C ARG A 33 1.00 9.57 -14.48
N LEU A 34 1.04 8.25 -14.33
CA LEU A 34 0.99 7.30 -15.44
C LEU A 34 -0.45 6.81 -15.73
N LEU A 35 -1.39 7.12 -14.84
CA LEU A 35 -2.79 6.74 -15.01
C LEU A 35 -3.52 7.65 -16.01
N PRO A 36 -4.62 7.18 -16.62
CA PRO A 36 -5.43 7.99 -17.50
C PRO A 36 -5.90 9.29 -16.85
N ALA A 37 -5.70 10.42 -17.53
CA ALA A 37 -5.97 11.75 -16.97
C ALA A 37 -7.44 12.02 -16.60
N HIS A 38 -8.38 11.21 -17.15
CA HIS A 38 -9.80 11.30 -16.83
C HIS A 38 -10.20 10.54 -15.55
N TRP A 39 -9.28 9.79 -14.93
CA TRP A 39 -9.52 9.14 -13.65
C TRP A 39 -9.34 10.11 -12.50
N HIS A 40 -10.28 10.09 -11.55
CA HIS A 40 -10.17 10.91 -10.36
C HIS A 40 -9.31 10.19 -9.31
N THR A 41 -8.07 10.67 -9.11
CA THR A 41 -7.11 10.03 -8.19
C THR A 41 -6.94 10.85 -6.92
N VAL A 42 -7.09 10.22 -5.76
CA VAL A 42 -6.86 10.80 -4.43
C VAL A 42 -5.80 9.97 -3.72
N ALA A 43 -4.62 10.54 -3.50
CA ALA A 43 -3.60 9.91 -2.67
C ALA A 43 -3.71 10.47 -1.24
N ALA A 44 -4.17 9.63 -0.33
CA ALA A 44 -4.51 10.02 1.03
C ALA A 44 -3.33 9.83 2.00
N ASP A 45 -3.01 10.87 2.79
CA ASP A 45 -2.16 10.71 3.96
C ASP A 45 -2.99 10.09 5.09
N ARG A 46 -2.60 8.89 5.55
CA ARG A 46 -3.28 8.20 6.65
C ARG A 46 -3.04 8.93 7.98
N PRO A 47 -3.92 8.75 8.99
CA PRO A 47 -3.78 9.39 10.30
C PRO A 47 -2.38 9.25 10.88
N GLY A 48 -1.77 10.37 11.29
CA GLY A 48 -0.42 10.44 11.83
C GLY A 48 0.70 10.61 10.82
N TYR A 49 0.43 10.49 9.52
CA TYR A 49 1.42 10.65 8.45
C TYR A 49 1.18 11.91 7.62
N GLY A 50 2.21 12.33 6.89
CA GLY A 50 2.17 13.44 5.96
C GLY A 50 1.50 14.68 6.54
N SER A 51 0.50 15.17 5.84
CA SER A 51 -0.31 16.35 6.21
C SER A 51 -1.47 16.02 7.16
N ASN A 52 -1.80 14.73 7.40
CA ASN A 52 -2.92 14.34 8.26
C ASN A 52 -2.56 14.50 9.76
N PRO A 53 -3.15 15.48 10.49
CA PRO A 53 -2.80 15.76 11.86
C PRO A 53 -3.42 14.79 12.89
N ARG A 54 -4.37 13.96 12.46
CA ARG A 54 -5.05 13.01 13.35
C ARG A 54 -4.05 12.00 13.92
N PRO A 55 -4.26 11.50 15.15
CA PRO A 55 -3.40 10.44 15.68
C PRO A 55 -3.53 9.16 14.86
N ALA A 56 -2.44 8.40 14.80
CA ALA A 56 -2.45 7.08 14.18
C ALA A 56 -3.44 6.14 14.87
N THR A 57 -4.06 5.28 14.09
CA THR A 57 -5.14 4.39 14.51
C THR A 57 -4.97 3.00 13.91
N GLY A 58 -5.79 2.03 14.36
CA GLY A 58 -5.87 0.70 13.78
C GLY A 58 -6.62 0.65 12.44
N PHE A 59 -6.82 -0.56 11.92
CA PHE A 59 -7.37 -0.77 10.58
C PHE A 59 -8.79 -0.22 10.43
N ALA A 60 -9.69 -0.53 11.37
CA ALA A 60 -11.08 -0.08 11.29
C ALA A 60 -11.21 1.46 11.33
N ALA A 61 -10.46 2.11 12.22
CA ALA A 61 -10.49 3.57 12.32
C ALA A 61 -9.80 4.25 11.11
N ASN A 62 -8.76 3.65 10.54
CA ASN A 62 -8.21 4.09 9.25
C ASN A 62 -9.25 3.95 8.13
N ALA A 63 -10.04 2.86 8.09
CA ALA A 63 -11.11 2.67 7.10
C ALA A 63 -12.18 3.77 7.21
N HIS A 64 -12.58 4.15 8.41
CA HIS A 64 -13.48 5.30 8.62
C HIS A 64 -12.88 6.62 8.11
N ASP A 65 -11.56 6.83 8.31
CA ASP A 65 -10.87 8.01 7.78
C ASP A 65 -10.87 8.00 6.24
N VAL A 66 -10.70 6.85 5.61
CA VAL A 66 -10.81 6.70 4.14
C VAL A 66 -12.19 7.12 3.65
N PHE A 67 -13.27 6.67 4.30
CA PHE A 67 -14.62 7.08 3.92
C PHE A 67 -14.84 8.58 4.11
N ALA A 68 -14.35 9.16 5.21
CA ALA A 68 -14.44 10.59 5.44
C ALA A 68 -13.69 11.40 4.36
N GLN A 69 -12.53 10.91 3.89
CA GLN A 69 -11.81 11.52 2.79
C GLN A 69 -12.54 11.36 1.45
N MET A 70 -13.12 10.20 1.18
CA MET A 70 -13.99 10.00 0.01
C MET A 70 -15.15 11.00 0.02
N ASP A 71 -15.84 11.17 1.15
CA ASP A 71 -16.96 12.10 1.29
C ASP A 71 -16.52 13.55 1.06
N ALA A 72 -15.37 13.95 1.61
CA ALA A 72 -14.80 15.28 1.41
C ALA A 72 -14.46 15.58 -0.08
N HIS A 73 -14.21 14.56 -0.88
CA HIS A 73 -13.97 14.68 -2.32
C HIS A 73 -15.21 14.39 -3.18
N GLY A 74 -16.39 14.21 -2.57
CA GLY A 74 -17.63 13.88 -3.28
C GLY A 74 -17.65 12.48 -3.89
N ILE A 75 -16.76 11.57 -3.43
CA ILE A 75 -16.61 10.22 -3.96
C ILE A 75 -17.58 9.28 -3.24
N GLN A 76 -18.62 8.84 -3.92
CA GLN A 76 -19.58 7.87 -3.39
C GLN A 76 -19.04 6.45 -3.38
N ARG A 77 -18.35 6.06 -4.45
CA ARG A 77 -17.72 4.75 -4.61
C ARG A 77 -16.33 4.90 -5.20
N ALA A 78 -15.39 4.05 -4.78
CA ALA A 78 -14.01 4.12 -5.24
C ALA A 78 -13.39 2.74 -5.42
N VAL A 79 -12.35 2.71 -6.25
CA VAL A 79 -11.32 1.66 -6.22
C VAL A 79 -10.33 2.01 -5.11
N LEU A 80 -10.10 1.09 -4.19
CA LEU A 80 -9.12 1.26 -3.11
C LEU A 80 -7.80 0.60 -3.51
N VAL A 81 -6.72 1.37 -3.53
CA VAL A 81 -5.37 0.90 -3.88
C VAL A 81 -4.50 1.00 -2.65
N GLY A 82 -4.16 -0.13 -2.03
CA GLY A 82 -3.44 -0.17 -0.77
C GLY A 82 -2.08 -0.86 -0.85
N HIS A 83 -1.04 -0.20 -0.34
CA HIS A 83 0.30 -0.76 -0.22
C HIS A 83 0.59 -1.17 1.22
N SER A 84 1.11 -2.39 1.44
CA SER A 84 1.56 -2.86 2.75
C SER A 84 0.46 -2.72 3.82
N TYR A 85 0.68 -1.96 4.89
CA TYR A 85 -0.34 -1.63 5.90
C TYR A 85 -1.60 -1.01 5.29
N GLY A 86 -1.45 -0.13 4.28
CA GLY A 86 -2.57 0.46 3.53
C GLY A 86 -3.43 -0.59 2.81
N GLY A 87 -2.87 -1.73 2.46
CA GLY A 87 -3.62 -2.88 1.94
C GLY A 87 -4.56 -3.48 2.97
N GLY A 88 -4.10 -3.65 4.22
CA GLY A 88 -4.96 -4.06 5.34
C GLY A 88 -6.08 -3.05 5.62
N VAL A 89 -5.81 -1.76 5.48
CA VAL A 89 -6.84 -0.69 5.57
C VAL A 89 -7.85 -0.82 4.44
N ALA A 90 -7.41 -1.07 3.20
CA ALA A 90 -8.30 -1.27 2.06
C ALA A 90 -9.22 -2.49 2.25
N LEU A 91 -8.69 -3.60 2.76
CA LEU A 91 -9.47 -4.80 3.10
C LEU A 91 -10.50 -4.51 4.21
N ALA A 92 -10.10 -3.81 5.26
CA ALA A 92 -11.01 -3.40 6.33
C ALA A 92 -12.13 -2.52 5.78
N ALA A 93 -11.82 -1.52 4.96
CA ALA A 93 -12.82 -0.65 4.34
C ALA A 93 -13.78 -1.44 3.43
N ALA A 94 -13.25 -2.32 2.58
CA ALA A 94 -14.06 -3.13 1.66
C ALA A 94 -15.00 -4.09 2.40
N SER A 95 -14.57 -4.65 3.54
CA SER A 95 -15.43 -5.51 4.36
C SER A 95 -16.49 -4.75 5.16
N MET A 96 -16.16 -3.52 5.63
CA MET A 96 -17.07 -2.68 6.42
C MET A 96 -18.17 -2.03 5.59
N ALA A 97 -17.86 -1.61 4.36
CA ALA A 97 -18.82 -0.94 3.48
C ALA A 97 -18.66 -1.40 2.01
N PRO A 98 -19.05 -2.66 1.70
CA PRO A 98 -18.87 -3.22 0.35
C PRO A 98 -19.51 -2.36 -0.75
N HIS A 99 -20.63 -1.70 -0.44
CA HIS A 99 -21.33 -0.81 -1.38
C HIS A 99 -20.54 0.47 -1.73
N ARG A 100 -19.51 0.84 -0.96
CA ARG A 100 -18.64 1.99 -1.21
C ARG A 100 -17.39 1.63 -2.03
N VAL A 101 -17.12 0.34 -2.26
CA VAL A 101 -15.88 -0.14 -2.89
C VAL A 101 -16.18 -0.85 -4.20
N GLU A 102 -15.63 -0.33 -5.30
CA GLU A 102 -15.83 -0.89 -6.64
C GLU A 102 -14.86 -2.03 -6.96
N ALA A 103 -13.61 -1.86 -6.54
CA ALA A 103 -12.54 -2.87 -6.64
C ALA A 103 -11.47 -2.59 -5.59
N VAL A 104 -10.63 -3.57 -5.31
CA VAL A 104 -9.49 -3.42 -4.40
C VAL A 104 -8.21 -3.84 -5.12
N VAL A 105 -7.14 -3.07 -4.94
CA VAL A 105 -5.82 -3.43 -5.43
C VAL A 105 -4.83 -3.42 -4.28
N LEU A 106 -4.20 -4.54 -4.03
CA LEU A 106 -3.31 -4.79 -2.90
C LEU A 106 -1.87 -4.97 -3.39
N LEU A 107 -0.97 -4.09 -2.97
CA LEU A 107 0.44 -4.14 -3.31
C LEU A 107 1.24 -4.57 -2.07
N ALA A 108 1.89 -5.72 -2.11
CA ALA A 108 2.68 -6.25 -0.98
C ALA A 108 1.93 -6.10 0.37
N SER A 109 0.63 -6.43 0.39
CA SER A 109 -0.29 -6.14 1.48
C SER A 109 -0.01 -6.99 2.72
N VAL A 110 -0.21 -6.41 3.89
CA VAL A 110 -0.30 -7.19 5.14
C VAL A 110 -1.48 -8.17 5.06
N GLY A 111 -1.31 -9.33 5.70
CA GLY A 111 -2.28 -10.41 5.64
C GLY A 111 -1.82 -11.61 6.50
N PRO A 112 -2.36 -12.81 6.25
CA PRO A 112 -2.02 -14.01 7.03
C PRO A 112 -0.51 -14.28 7.04
N GLY A 113 0.05 -14.53 8.24
CA GLY A 113 1.47 -14.89 8.38
C GLY A 113 2.48 -13.75 8.26
N CYS A 114 2.06 -12.50 8.03
CA CYS A 114 3.02 -11.38 7.90
C CYS A 114 3.63 -10.93 9.24
N VAL A 115 2.96 -11.18 10.37
CA VAL A 115 3.43 -10.76 11.71
C VAL A 115 4.47 -11.74 12.23
N ASN A 116 5.69 -11.27 12.39
CA ASN A 116 6.82 -12.03 12.90
C ASN A 116 7.17 -11.67 14.37
N VAL A 117 8.25 -12.27 14.92
CA VAL A 117 8.67 -12.05 16.30
C VAL A 117 9.12 -10.60 16.56
N TRP A 118 9.71 -9.94 15.57
CA TRP A 118 10.16 -8.55 15.69
C TRP A 118 8.98 -7.59 15.73
N ASP A 119 7.92 -7.87 14.96
CA ASP A 119 6.68 -7.09 15.01
C ASP A 119 6.06 -7.14 16.41
N ARG A 120 6.01 -8.33 17.01
CA ARG A 120 5.51 -8.53 18.38
C ARG A 120 6.36 -7.81 19.42
N LEU A 121 7.70 -7.85 19.26
CA LEU A 121 8.63 -7.15 20.15
C LEU A 121 8.44 -5.63 20.05
N LEU A 122 8.31 -5.09 18.85
CA LEU A 122 8.06 -3.66 18.62
C LEU A 122 6.69 -3.22 19.17
N ALA A 123 5.69 -4.08 19.11
CA ALA A 123 4.37 -3.81 19.65
C ALA A 123 4.30 -3.89 21.19
N ALA A 124 5.27 -4.56 21.83
CA ALA A 124 5.25 -4.82 23.26
C ALA A 124 5.31 -3.51 24.09
N PRO A 125 4.58 -3.44 25.23
CA PRO A 125 4.67 -2.32 26.15
C PRO A 125 6.09 -2.15 26.70
N GLY A 126 6.58 -0.92 26.75
CA GLY A 126 7.89 -0.59 27.34
C GLY A 126 9.08 -0.81 26.40
N THR A 127 9.21 -1.96 25.75
CA THR A 127 10.34 -2.25 24.84
C THR A 127 10.17 -1.61 23.47
N GLY A 128 8.96 -1.65 22.90
CA GLY A 128 8.65 -1.08 21.60
C GLY A 128 9.03 0.40 21.47
N PRO A 129 8.65 1.30 22.41
CA PRO A 129 9.04 2.70 22.34
C PRO A 129 10.54 2.93 22.31
N LEU A 130 11.30 2.18 23.11
CA LEU A 130 12.77 2.29 23.14
C LEU A 130 13.40 1.78 21.84
N CYS A 131 12.98 0.60 21.37
CA CYS A 131 13.47 0.02 20.12
C CYS A 131 13.16 0.95 18.92
N ALA A 132 11.95 1.50 18.86
CA ALA A 132 11.58 2.43 17.80
C ALA A 132 12.38 3.73 17.88
N LEU A 133 12.56 4.33 19.07
CA LEU A 133 13.37 5.53 19.22
C LEU A 133 14.80 5.30 18.74
N VAL A 134 15.42 4.19 19.13
CA VAL A 134 16.77 3.80 18.71
C VAL A 134 16.80 3.59 17.19
N ALA A 135 15.89 2.81 16.64
CA ALA A 135 15.82 2.55 15.21
C ALA A 135 15.65 3.85 14.40
N TRP A 136 14.76 4.74 14.81
CA TRP A 136 14.52 6.02 14.12
C TRP A 136 15.70 6.98 14.24
N ARG A 137 16.42 6.98 15.36
CA ARG A 137 17.62 7.82 15.54
C ARG A 137 18.81 7.29 14.73
N LEU A 138 18.99 5.98 14.67
CA LEU A 138 20.16 5.36 14.06
C LEU A 138 19.96 5.05 12.56
N THR A 139 18.75 4.71 12.13
CA THR A 139 18.46 4.34 10.72
C THR A 139 18.97 5.35 9.70
N PRO A 140 18.80 6.68 9.86
CA PRO A 140 19.33 7.64 8.89
C PRO A 140 20.85 7.61 8.75
N TRP A 141 21.55 7.40 9.84
CA TRP A 141 23.02 7.31 9.83
C TRP A 141 23.49 6.01 9.21
N ILE A 142 22.85 4.89 9.55
CA ILE A 142 23.13 3.57 8.96
C ILE A 142 22.84 3.61 7.45
N ALA A 143 21.72 4.20 7.03
CA ALA A 143 21.35 4.35 5.65
C ALA A 143 22.40 5.16 4.86
N ARG A 144 22.82 6.31 5.39
CA ARG A 144 23.86 7.15 4.78
C ARG A 144 25.21 6.43 4.68
N ALA A 145 25.63 5.78 5.77
CA ALA A 145 26.89 5.02 5.78
C ALA A 145 26.85 3.86 4.77
N ARG A 146 25.72 3.14 4.71
CA ARG A 146 25.52 2.05 3.77
C ARG A 146 25.54 2.55 2.32
N LEU A 147 24.86 3.66 2.05
CA LEU A 147 24.82 4.26 0.73
C LEU A 147 26.20 4.73 0.28
N ALA A 148 26.93 5.42 1.16
CA ALA A 148 28.31 5.86 0.88
C ALA A 148 29.23 4.66 0.61
N TRP A 149 29.11 3.59 1.41
CA TRP A 149 29.91 2.36 1.23
C TRP A 149 29.59 1.67 -0.11
N LEU A 150 28.32 1.56 -0.48
CA LEU A 150 27.90 0.97 -1.76
C LEU A 150 28.43 1.78 -2.95
N THR A 151 28.31 3.09 -2.90
CA THR A 151 28.79 4.01 -3.94
C THR A 151 30.32 3.88 -4.06
N TRP A 152 31.04 3.86 -2.94
CA TRP A 152 32.49 3.70 -2.94
C TRP A 152 32.92 2.35 -3.51
N ARG A 153 32.26 1.25 -3.07
CA ARG A 153 32.62 -0.11 -3.50
C ARG A 153 32.36 -0.36 -4.98
N GLN A 154 31.32 0.22 -5.53
CA GLN A 154 30.94 0.05 -6.94
C GLN A 154 31.66 1.00 -7.88
N ALA A 155 32.37 2.00 -7.34
CA ALA A 155 33.00 3.10 -8.08
C ALA A 155 32.06 3.77 -9.10
N ARG A 156 30.77 3.74 -8.89
CA ARG A 156 29.72 4.33 -9.73
C ARG A 156 28.57 4.85 -8.87
N PRO A 157 27.82 5.88 -9.33
CA PRO A 157 26.56 6.24 -8.70
C PRO A 157 25.58 5.06 -8.72
N LEU A 158 24.82 4.88 -7.63
CA LEU A 158 23.75 3.90 -7.60
C LEU A 158 22.64 4.31 -8.55
N ALA A 159 22.06 3.35 -9.26
CA ALA A 159 20.90 3.61 -10.11
C ALA A 159 19.70 4.11 -9.25
N PRO A 160 18.78 4.91 -9.83
CA PRO A 160 17.67 5.50 -9.07
C PRO A 160 16.86 4.50 -8.23
N GLY A 161 16.72 3.26 -8.64
CA GLY A 161 16.01 2.21 -7.89
C GLY A 161 16.82 1.51 -6.81
N GLU A 162 18.16 1.56 -6.84
CA GLU A 162 19.03 0.80 -5.94
C GLU A 162 19.03 1.32 -4.49
N HIS A 163 18.74 2.60 -4.28
CA HIS A 163 18.74 3.22 -2.95
C HIS A 163 17.35 3.69 -2.47
N VAL A 164 16.30 3.35 -3.19
CA VAL A 164 14.95 3.77 -2.83
C VAL A 164 14.60 3.40 -1.39
N ASN A 165 14.87 2.17 -0.96
CA ASN A 165 14.60 1.74 0.42
C ASN A 165 15.30 2.60 1.47
N TRP A 166 16.57 2.99 1.20
CA TRP A 166 17.36 3.83 2.10
C TRP A 166 16.89 5.28 2.11
N GLN A 167 16.46 5.76 0.96
CA GLN A 167 15.88 7.11 0.83
C GLN A 167 14.55 7.22 1.56
N ILE A 168 13.66 6.22 1.43
CA ILE A 168 12.37 6.18 2.14
C ILE A 168 12.60 6.29 3.64
N TRP A 169 13.47 5.45 4.22
CA TRP A 169 13.81 5.51 5.63
C TRP A 169 14.42 6.85 6.03
N GLY A 170 15.29 7.40 5.18
CA GLY A 170 15.90 8.72 5.40
C GLY A 170 14.90 9.88 5.38
N HIS A 171 13.86 9.81 4.53
CA HIS A 171 12.78 10.80 4.50
C HIS A 171 11.84 10.65 5.70
N ALA A 172 11.43 9.42 6.02
CA ALA A 172 10.59 9.13 7.16
C ALA A 172 11.18 9.64 8.49
N SER A 173 12.50 9.64 8.62
CA SER A 173 13.21 10.10 9.83
C SER A 173 13.23 11.62 10.02
N ARG A 174 12.94 12.42 9.00
CA ARG A 174 12.97 13.89 9.10
C ARG A 174 11.81 14.51 9.89
N GLY A 175 10.73 13.78 10.08
CA GLY A 175 9.54 14.19 10.85
C GLY A 175 9.57 13.84 12.34
N HIS A 176 10.64 13.56 12.87
CA HIS A 176 11.30 13.20 14.14
C HIS A 176 10.45 12.77 15.36
N GLY A 177 9.54 13.52 15.87
CA GLY A 177 8.93 13.21 17.18
C GLY A 177 7.57 12.51 17.08
N ARG A 178 6.86 12.73 15.99
CA ARG A 178 5.51 12.21 15.77
C ARG A 178 5.53 10.86 15.04
N LEU A 179 6.41 10.71 14.08
CA LEU A 179 6.44 9.58 13.17
C LEU A 179 6.71 8.23 13.86
N TRP A 180 7.61 8.17 14.84
CA TRP A 180 7.86 6.94 15.59
C TRP A 180 6.66 6.54 16.47
N ARG A 181 5.93 7.52 17.05
CA ARG A 181 4.70 7.26 17.81
C ARG A 181 3.61 6.71 16.93
N THR A 182 3.45 7.29 15.74
CA THR A 182 2.54 6.83 14.68
C THR A 182 2.88 5.40 14.28
N PHE A 183 4.14 5.13 13.93
CA PHE A 183 4.62 3.80 13.59
C PHE A 183 4.31 2.77 14.69
N LEU A 184 4.62 3.10 15.96
CA LEU A 184 4.33 2.20 17.08
C LEU A 184 2.85 1.96 17.31
N ALA A 185 2.01 2.98 17.16
CA ALA A 185 0.57 2.83 17.30
C ALA A 185 0.03 1.86 16.26
N GLU A 186 0.44 2.00 14.99
CA GLU A 186 0.06 1.09 13.92
C GLU A 186 0.68 -0.30 14.08
N GLN A 187 1.92 -0.40 14.56
CA GLN A 187 2.56 -1.70 14.82
C GLN A 187 1.80 -2.50 15.89
N ARG A 188 1.30 -1.82 16.92
CA ARG A 188 0.44 -2.43 17.93
C ARG A 188 -0.90 -2.85 17.35
N ALA A 189 -1.51 -2.00 16.53
CA ALA A 189 -2.74 -2.32 15.84
C ALA A 189 -2.56 -3.49 14.87
N LEU A 190 -1.45 -3.55 14.12
CA LEU A 190 -1.11 -4.68 13.25
C LEU A 190 -1.14 -6.01 14.03
N VAL A 191 -0.47 -6.05 15.18
CA VAL A 191 -0.41 -7.27 16.00
C VAL A 191 -1.75 -7.60 16.64
N ALA A 192 -2.52 -6.59 17.07
CA ALA A 192 -3.77 -6.78 17.81
C ALA A 192 -4.99 -7.03 16.90
N GLU A 193 -5.07 -6.37 15.74
CA GLU A 193 -6.28 -6.29 14.92
C GLU A 193 -6.21 -7.11 13.63
N LEU A 194 -5.01 -7.56 13.19
CA LEU A 194 -4.86 -8.25 11.90
C LEU A 194 -5.75 -9.49 11.78
N SER A 195 -5.93 -10.24 12.87
CA SER A 195 -6.82 -11.42 12.88
C SER A 195 -8.28 -11.05 12.63
N GLN A 196 -8.72 -9.87 13.07
CA GLN A 196 -10.09 -9.37 12.82
C GLN A 196 -10.24 -9.00 11.34
N VAL A 197 -9.23 -8.32 10.75
CA VAL A 197 -9.22 -8.04 9.30
C VAL A 197 -9.26 -9.34 8.50
N GLN A 198 -8.48 -10.34 8.88
CA GLN A 198 -8.47 -11.65 8.23
C GLN A 198 -9.84 -12.35 8.31
N ALA A 199 -10.49 -12.32 9.46
CA ALA A 199 -11.83 -12.90 9.62
C ALA A 199 -12.90 -12.22 8.74
N ALA A 200 -12.68 -10.93 8.41
CA ALA A 200 -13.58 -10.14 7.58
C ALA A 200 -13.29 -10.23 6.06
N ILE A 201 -12.20 -10.88 5.64
CA ILE A 201 -11.81 -10.96 4.22
C ILE A 201 -12.92 -11.61 3.36
N ALA A 202 -13.60 -12.63 3.88
CA ALA A 202 -14.71 -13.28 3.17
C ALA A 202 -15.92 -12.36 2.91
N LEU A 203 -16.00 -11.21 3.58
CA LEU A 203 -17.05 -10.21 3.37
C LEU A 203 -16.70 -9.23 2.24
N VAL A 204 -15.49 -9.28 1.70
CA VAL A 204 -15.07 -8.45 0.55
C VAL A 204 -15.77 -8.94 -0.70
N GLN A 205 -16.69 -8.14 -1.23
CA GLN A 205 -17.49 -8.48 -2.41
C GLN A 205 -16.88 -7.94 -3.71
N ALA A 206 -16.02 -6.94 -3.60
CA ALA A 206 -15.37 -6.30 -4.74
C ALA A 206 -14.29 -7.23 -5.34
N PRO A 207 -14.06 -7.21 -6.65
CA PRO A 207 -12.93 -7.90 -7.26
C PRO A 207 -11.61 -7.35 -6.72
N VAL A 208 -10.62 -8.23 -6.53
CA VAL A 208 -9.33 -7.89 -5.92
C VAL A 208 -8.18 -8.25 -6.84
N LEU A 209 -7.31 -7.28 -7.12
CA LEU A 209 -5.99 -7.51 -7.70
C LEU A 209 -4.94 -7.54 -6.60
N LEU A 210 -4.09 -8.56 -6.60
CA LEU A 210 -2.92 -8.66 -5.73
C LEU A 210 -1.65 -8.52 -6.58
N LEU A 211 -0.79 -7.57 -6.20
CA LEU A 211 0.53 -7.38 -6.80
C LEU A 211 1.59 -7.67 -5.74
N ALA A 212 2.51 -8.58 -6.03
CA ALA A 212 3.55 -8.96 -5.11
C ALA A 212 4.86 -9.32 -5.82
N ASP A 213 5.97 -9.07 -5.15
CA ASP A 213 7.27 -9.57 -5.56
C ASP A 213 7.61 -10.83 -4.76
N PRO A 214 8.00 -11.95 -5.41
CA PRO A 214 8.46 -13.16 -4.72
C PRO A 214 9.63 -12.92 -3.76
N ASP A 215 10.46 -11.91 -4.03
CA ASP A 215 11.64 -11.53 -3.25
C ASP A 215 11.35 -10.48 -2.17
N ASP A 216 10.07 -10.19 -1.87
CA ASP A 216 9.70 -9.29 -0.77
C ASP A 216 10.18 -9.86 0.58
N ARG A 217 11.03 -9.07 1.27
CA ARG A 217 11.64 -9.44 2.56
C ARG A 217 10.91 -8.85 3.77
N LEU A 218 9.93 -7.98 3.55
CA LEU A 218 9.16 -7.34 4.62
C LEU A 218 7.82 -8.04 4.82
N VAL A 219 7.07 -8.24 3.75
CA VAL A 219 5.86 -9.07 3.75
C VAL A 219 6.14 -10.31 2.91
N PRO A 220 6.27 -11.50 3.52
CA PRO A 220 6.57 -12.72 2.79
C PRO A 220 5.55 -13.00 1.68
N PHE A 221 6.00 -13.44 0.52
CA PHE A 221 5.13 -13.76 -0.62
C PHE A 221 4.02 -14.76 -0.27
N GLY A 222 4.26 -15.68 0.68
CA GLY A 222 3.25 -16.59 1.21
C GLY A 222 2.01 -15.89 1.76
N THR A 223 2.17 -14.67 2.32
CA THR A 223 1.06 -13.83 2.79
C THR A 223 0.10 -13.49 1.64
N THR A 224 0.65 -13.07 0.49
CA THR A 224 -0.17 -12.76 -0.69
C THR A 224 -0.87 -14.00 -1.25
N GLY A 225 -0.18 -15.15 -1.26
CA GLY A 225 -0.78 -16.43 -1.66
C GLY A 225 -1.94 -16.86 -0.77
N GLU A 226 -1.83 -16.66 0.55
CA GLU A 226 -2.94 -16.94 1.48
C GLU A 226 -4.09 -15.94 1.31
N LEU A 227 -3.81 -14.64 1.12
CA LEU A 227 -4.84 -13.65 0.79
C LEU A 227 -5.62 -14.03 -0.46
N ALA A 228 -4.92 -14.46 -1.52
CA ALA A 228 -5.56 -14.87 -2.78
C ALA A 228 -6.53 -16.06 -2.60
N LYS A 229 -6.21 -16.99 -1.66
CA LYS A 229 -7.09 -18.13 -1.35
C LYS A 229 -8.31 -17.74 -0.52
N MET A 230 -8.21 -16.71 0.32
CA MET A 230 -9.26 -16.27 1.22
C MET A 230 -10.27 -15.32 0.58
N LEU A 231 -9.86 -14.60 -0.46
CA LEU A 231 -10.68 -13.63 -1.17
C LEU A 231 -11.60 -14.34 -2.18
N PRO A 232 -12.89 -14.00 -2.24
CA PRO A 232 -13.85 -14.65 -3.14
C PRO A 232 -13.55 -14.46 -4.63
N ASP A 233 -13.04 -13.28 -5.01
CA ASP A 233 -12.68 -12.91 -6.39
C ASP A 233 -11.31 -12.23 -6.39
N ALA A 234 -10.25 -13.02 -6.53
CA ALA A 234 -8.87 -12.56 -6.46
C ALA A 234 -8.07 -12.91 -7.71
N HIS A 235 -7.34 -11.92 -8.21
CA HIS A 235 -6.37 -12.08 -9.27
C HIS A 235 -4.97 -11.72 -8.77
N LEU A 236 -3.99 -12.61 -8.93
CA LEU A 236 -2.61 -12.41 -8.48
C LEU A 236 -1.71 -12.19 -9.69
N GLU A 237 -0.97 -11.10 -9.70
CA GLU A 237 0.09 -10.80 -10.67
C GLU A 237 1.43 -10.59 -9.94
N LEU A 238 2.52 -11.09 -10.54
CA LEU A 238 3.86 -10.95 -10.00
C LEU A 238 4.57 -9.71 -10.57
N VAL A 239 5.29 -9.01 -9.71
CA VAL A 239 6.10 -7.82 -10.07
C VAL A 239 7.52 -8.06 -9.60
N GLU A 240 8.33 -8.75 -10.42
CA GLU A 240 9.69 -9.13 -10.07
C GLU A 240 10.66 -7.94 -9.98
N GLY A 241 11.58 -8.01 -9.03
CA GLY A 241 12.66 -7.03 -8.85
C GLY A 241 12.25 -5.72 -8.16
N ALA A 242 10.98 -5.57 -7.77
CA ALA A 242 10.49 -4.40 -7.04
C ALA A 242 10.68 -4.52 -5.52
N GLY A 243 10.74 -5.74 -4.99
CA GLY A 243 10.72 -6.01 -3.56
C GLY A 243 9.44 -5.46 -2.92
N HIS A 244 9.53 -4.98 -1.67
CA HIS A 244 8.37 -4.49 -0.95
C HIS A 244 7.78 -3.18 -1.51
N HIS A 245 8.60 -2.33 -2.12
CA HIS A 245 8.20 -0.95 -2.46
C HIS A 245 7.72 -0.82 -3.92
N LEU A 246 6.75 -1.63 -4.33
CA LEU A 246 6.21 -1.66 -5.69
C LEU A 246 5.82 -0.28 -6.24
N PRO A 247 5.10 0.59 -5.51
CA PRO A 247 4.66 1.88 -6.06
C PRO A 247 5.81 2.80 -6.47
N ILE A 248 6.97 2.61 -5.84
CA ILE A 248 8.15 3.49 -6.03
C ILE A 248 9.14 2.86 -7.00
N ARG A 249 9.32 1.53 -6.96
CA ARG A 249 10.34 0.83 -7.74
C ARG A 249 9.85 0.35 -9.10
N ALA A 250 8.55 0.09 -9.23
CA ALA A 250 7.93 -0.37 -10.47
C ALA A 250 6.63 0.39 -10.79
N PRO A 251 6.63 1.76 -10.76
CA PRO A 251 5.41 2.54 -10.91
C PRO A 251 4.70 2.30 -12.26
N GLY A 252 5.45 2.05 -13.33
CA GLY A 252 4.90 1.72 -14.65
C GLY A 252 4.13 0.40 -14.62
N VAL A 253 4.75 -0.67 -14.09
CA VAL A 253 4.12 -1.98 -13.98
C VAL A 253 2.85 -1.91 -13.13
N VAL A 254 2.89 -1.15 -12.03
CA VAL A 254 1.71 -0.94 -11.17
C VAL A 254 0.60 -0.20 -11.91
N ALA A 255 0.93 0.86 -12.65
CA ALA A 255 -0.05 1.62 -13.43
C ALA A 255 -0.68 0.76 -14.54
N ASP A 256 0.12 0.00 -15.28
CA ASP A 256 -0.35 -0.89 -16.35
C ASP A 256 -1.26 -1.99 -15.80
N ALA A 257 -0.88 -2.60 -14.67
CA ALA A 257 -1.71 -3.61 -13.99
C ALA A 257 -3.05 -3.04 -13.52
N LEU A 258 -3.05 -1.82 -12.94
CA LEU A 258 -4.26 -1.09 -12.57
C LEU A 258 -5.18 -0.87 -13.78
N VAL A 259 -4.65 -0.34 -14.88
CA VAL A 259 -5.43 -0.07 -16.10
C VAL A 259 -6.00 -1.37 -16.68
N ALA A 260 -5.19 -2.41 -16.79
CA ALA A 260 -5.62 -3.69 -17.31
C ALA A 260 -6.70 -4.34 -16.43
N PHE A 261 -6.51 -4.32 -15.11
CA PHE A 261 -7.46 -4.91 -14.15
C PHE A 261 -8.82 -4.19 -14.18
N LEU A 262 -8.83 -2.86 -14.07
CA LEU A 262 -10.07 -2.09 -14.10
C LEU A 262 -10.76 -2.19 -15.46
N GLY A 263 -9.99 -2.26 -16.54
CA GLY A 263 -10.54 -2.53 -17.88
C GLY A 263 -11.20 -3.90 -17.98
N ARG A 264 -10.78 -4.91 -17.24
CA ARG A 264 -11.46 -6.22 -17.15
C ARG A 264 -12.74 -6.14 -16.31
N CYS A 265 -12.65 -5.55 -15.10
CA CYS A 265 -13.76 -5.46 -14.16
C CYS A 265 -14.97 -4.69 -14.72
N PHE A 266 -14.73 -3.63 -15.49
CA PHE A 266 -15.78 -2.70 -15.90
C PHE A 266 -16.14 -2.75 -17.40
N ARG A 267 -15.59 -3.71 -18.16
CA ARG A 267 -16.01 -3.95 -19.55
C ARG A 267 -17.44 -4.49 -19.68
N GLN A 268 -17.95 -5.13 -18.65
CA GLN A 268 -19.29 -5.74 -18.66
C GLN A 268 -20.42 -4.72 -18.48
N ASP A 269 -20.12 -3.47 -18.12
CA ASP A 269 -21.11 -2.40 -17.90
C ASP A 269 -21.39 -1.57 -19.17
N ALA A 270 -20.80 -1.88 -20.32
CA ALA A 270 -21.17 -1.27 -21.58
C ALA A 270 -22.55 -1.85 -21.99
N PRO A 271 -23.61 -1.02 -22.18
CA PRO A 271 -24.86 -1.53 -22.67
C PRO A 271 -24.59 -2.24 -24.01
N LEU A 272 -25.03 -3.49 -24.12
CA LEU A 272 -25.09 -4.19 -25.40
C LEU A 272 -25.92 -3.27 -26.32
N GLY A 273 -25.23 -2.60 -27.24
CA GLY A 273 -25.86 -1.69 -28.19
C GLY A 273 -26.99 -2.40 -28.89
N GLY A 274 -28.17 -1.86 -28.69
CA GLY A 274 -29.35 -2.22 -29.45
C GLY A 274 -29.33 -1.59 -30.83
#